data_178c643951b4c95e48eb627d42880d7c
#
_entry.id   178c643951b4c95e48eb627d42880d7c
#
_cell.length_a   1.000
_cell.length_b   1.000
_cell.length_c   1.000
_cell.angle_alpha   90.00
_cell.angle_beta   90.00
_cell.angle_gamma   90.00
#
_symmetry.space_group_name_H-M   'P 1'
#
loop_
_entity.id
_entity.type
_entity.pdbx_description
1 polymer ?
#
loop_
_entity_poly.entity_id
_entity_poly.type
_entity_poly.pdbx_seq_one_letter_code
_entity_poly.pdbx_strand_id
1 'polypeptide(L)'
;FNSPHGACPGCDGLGVKIEIDPDLVVPDRNKSVNDGALDAWANPVTTRTHRWKGAWSGYYADMIKGAADAAGIDLDKPWKDLPKGHRDVLLHGAGDFEGVITNLKRRHSESESEFVKEEIYTKFMRESVCPDCKGLRLRPEALSVLVDGRNIAQMAALPIGAALKAMAAPDLSDT
;
A
#
# COMPACT_ATOMS: atom_id res chain seq x y z
N PHE A 1 13.01 -19.25 -6.63
CA PHE A 1 12.60 -17.97 -6.07
C PHE A 1 12.71 -16.82 -7.09
N ASN A 2 13.69 -16.83 -7.96
CA ASN A 2 14.01 -15.70 -8.85
C ASN A 2 13.49 -15.86 -10.29
N SER A 3 12.66 -16.87 -10.53
CA SER A 3 12.05 -17.12 -11.84
C SER A 3 10.62 -16.59 -11.88
N PRO A 4 10.21 -15.85 -12.91
CA PRO A 4 8.83 -15.36 -13.05
C PRO A 4 7.81 -16.51 -13.14
N HIS A 5 8.26 -17.72 -13.49
CA HIS A 5 7.39 -18.91 -13.56
C HIS A 5 6.95 -19.41 -12.18
N GLY A 6 7.75 -19.24 -11.14
CA GLY A 6 7.45 -19.68 -9.78
C GLY A 6 7.11 -18.56 -8.81
N ALA A 7 7.42 -17.31 -9.16
CA ALA A 7 7.17 -16.15 -8.31
C ALA A 7 5.67 -15.89 -8.13
N CYS A 8 5.28 -15.43 -6.95
CA CYS A 8 3.92 -14.94 -6.70
C CYS A 8 3.63 -13.73 -7.59
N PRO A 9 2.58 -13.76 -8.44
CA PRO A 9 2.27 -12.65 -9.34
C PRO A 9 1.79 -11.39 -8.61
N GLY A 10 1.31 -11.53 -7.37
CA GLY A 10 0.82 -10.40 -6.58
C GLY A 10 1.93 -9.54 -5.96
N CYS A 11 3.16 -10.05 -5.86
CA CYS A 11 4.30 -9.33 -5.28
C CYS A 11 5.62 -9.59 -6.02
N ASP A 12 5.56 -10.16 -7.22
CA ASP A 12 6.73 -10.49 -8.04
C ASP A 12 7.82 -11.28 -7.28
N GLY A 13 7.38 -12.13 -6.33
CA GLY A 13 8.27 -12.94 -5.52
C GLY A 13 8.91 -12.22 -4.32
N LEU A 14 8.53 -10.98 -4.03
CA LEU A 14 9.06 -10.23 -2.88
C LEU A 14 8.51 -10.73 -1.54
N GLY A 15 7.30 -11.28 -1.52
CA GLY A 15 6.61 -11.72 -0.31
C GLY A 15 5.90 -10.59 0.44
N VAL A 16 6.16 -9.35 0.04
CA VAL A 16 5.61 -8.14 0.60
C VAL A 16 5.07 -7.24 -0.50
N LYS A 17 4.17 -6.34 -0.14
CA LYS A 17 3.71 -5.22 -0.97
C LYS A 17 3.99 -3.92 -0.25
N ILE A 18 4.43 -2.94 -1.01
CA ILE A 18 4.57 -1.57 -0.53
C ILE A 18 3.37 -0.81 -1.07
N GLU A 19 2.48 -0.40 -0.18
CA GLU A 19 1.23 0.26 -0.55
C GLU A 19 1.02 1.50 0.31
N ILE A 20 0.24 2.46 -0.22
CA ILE A 20 -0.16 3.62 0.56
C ILE A 20 -1.09 3.16 1.69
N ASP A 21 -0.68 3.46 2.92
CA ASP A 21 -1.41 3.11 4.12
C ASP A 21 -2.44 4.21 4.45
N PRO A 22 -3.74 3.90 4.49
CA PRO A 22 -4.76 4.86 4.86
C PRO A 22 -4.55 5.51 6.23
N ASP A 23 -3.91 4.82 7.18
CA ASP A 23 -3.63 5.34 8.51
C ASP A 23 -2.49 6.37 8.51
N LEU A 24 -1.58 6.30 7.53
CA LEU A 24 -0.57 7.34 7.32
C LEU A 24 -1.15 8.55 6.57
N VAL A 25 -2.16 8.33 5.72
CA VAL A 25 -2.87 9.42 5.03
C VAL A 25 -3.76 10.18 6.01
N VAL A 26 -4.35 9.49 7.00
CA VAL A 26 -5.22 10.06 8.05
C VAL A 26 -4.66 9.72 9.42
N PRO A 27 -3.58 10.39 9.85
CA PRO A 27 -2.90 10.07 11.11
C PRO A 27 -3.73 10.43 12.35
N ASP A 28 -4.58 11.44 12.25
CA ASP A 28 -5.47 11.85 13.35
C ASP A 28 -6.94 11.78 12.94
N ARG A 29 -7.59 10.69 13.33
CA ARG A 29 -9.01 10.45 13.01
C ARG A 29 -9.99 11.32 13.81
N ASN A 30 -9.53 12.09 14.79
CA ASN A 30 -10.36 13.04 15.53
C ASN A 30 -10.52 14.37 14.80
N LYS A 31 -9.64 14.68 13.85
CA LYS A 31 -9.74 15.85 13.00
C LYS A 31 -10.81 15.67 11.94
N SER A 32 -11.44 16.76 11.55
CA SER A 32 -12.25 16.84 10.34
C SER A 32 -11.37 17.05 9.10
N VAL A 33 -11.94 16.89 7.90
CA VAL A 33 -11.22 17.18 6.66
C VAL A 33 -10.81 18.66 6.61
N ASN A 34 -11.69 19.56 7.03
CA ASN A 34 -11.42 21.00 7.12
C ASN A 34 -10.32 21.34 8.14
N ASP A 35 -10.18 20.53 9.20
CA ASP A 35 -9.10 20.64 10.20
C ASP A 35 -7.80 19.95 9.78
N GLY A 36 -7.75 19.42 8.55
CA GLY A 36 -6.56 18.78 8.01
C GLY A 36 -6.38 17.32 8.39
N ALA A 37 -7.46 16.54 8.45
CA ALA A 37 -7.39 15.09 8.65
C ALA A 37 -6.63 14.37 7.53
N LEU A 38 -6.70 14.86 6.28
CA LEU A 38 -6.00 14.32 5.12
C LEU A 38 -4.60 14.95 5.04
N ASP A 39 -3.61 14.36 5.71
CA ASP A 39 -2.26 14.92 5.85
C ASP A 39 -1.59 15.20 4.50
N ALA A 40 -1.75 14.32 3.53
CA ALA A 40 -1.17 14.46 2.20
C ALA A 40 -1.63 15.73 1.45
N TRP A 41 -2.83 16.22 1.73
CA TRP A 41 -3.40 17.41 1.09
C TRP A 41 -3.49 18.63 2.03
N ALA A 42 -3.47 18.40 3.35
CA ALA A 42 -3.40 19.46 4.35
C ALA A 42 -2.01 20.10 4.43
N ASN A 43 -0.97 19.30 4.18
CA ASN A 43 0.41 19.74 4.19
C ASN A 43 1.09 19.30 2.88
N PRO A 44 0.85 20.05 1.77
CA PRO A 44 1.45 19.68 0.48
C PRO A 44 2.97 19.76 0.60
N VAL A 45 3.53 18.60 0.77
CA VAL A 45 4.92 18.30 0.99
C VAL A 45 5.82 18.80 -0.14
N THR A 46 5.26 19.09 -1.29
CA THR A 46 5.96 19.42 -2.52
C THR A 46 6.22 20.92 -2.71
N THR A 47 5.88 21.78 -1.75
CA THR A 47 6.11 23.22 -1.95
C THR A 47 7.22 23.74 -1.04
N ARG A 48 8.43 23.71 -1.56
CA ARG A 48 9.62 24.35 -0.97
C ARG A 48 9.48 25.87 -0.79
N THR A 49 8.46 26.51 -1.35
CA THR A 49 8.29 27.96 -1.31
C THR A 49 6.90 28.33 -0.80
N HIS A 50 6.83 29.21 0.18
CA HIS A 50 5.60 29.83 0.71
C HIS A 50 4.65 30.36 -0.37
N ARG A 51 5.18 30.67 -1.55
CA ARG A 51 4.45 31.26 -2.68
C ARG A 51 3.47 30.28 -3.34
N TRP A 52 3.73 28.96 -3.26
CA TRP A 52 2.92 27.92 -3.89
C TRP A 52 1.98 27.19 -2.93
N LYS A 53 2.19 27.34 -1.62
CA LYS A 53 1.31 26.74 -0.60
C LYS A 53 -0.15 27.13 -0.78
N GLY A 54 -0.43 28.39 -1.10
CA GLY A 54 -1.79 28.88 -1.29
C GLY A 54 -2.47 28.36 -2.55
N ALA A 55 -1.73 28.21 -3.67
CA ALA A 55 -2.30 27.78 -4.95
C ALA A 55 -2.70 26.31 -4.96
N TRP A 56 -1.85 25.43 -4.44
CA TRP A 56 -2.13 23.99 -4.42
C TRP A 56 -3.10 23.58 -3.32
N SER A 57 -3.08 24.23 -2.15
CA SER A 57 -4.09 24.01 -1.11
C SER A 57 -5.48 24.44 -1.59
N GLY A 58 -5.58 25.50 -2.39
CA GLY A 58 -6.84 25.91 -3.04
C GLY A 58 -7.36 24.85 -4.01
N TYR A 59 -6.51 24.36 -4.90
CA TYR A 59 -6.88 23.33 -5.88
C TYR A 59 -7.42 22.03 -5.21
N TYR A 60 -6.72 21.49 -4.23
CA TYR A 60 -7.18 20.31 -3.53
C TYR A 60 -8.43 20.59 -2.66
N ALA A 61 -8.53 21.78 -2.08
CA ALA A 61 -9.72 22.19 -1.34
C ALA A 61 -10.95 22.26 -2.23
N ASP A 62 -10.82 22.82 -3.43
CA ASP A 62 -11.92 22.91 -4.40
C ASP A 62 -12.34 21.49 -4.90
N MET A 63 -11.37 20.62 -5.15
CA MET A 63 -11.63 19.22 -5.53
C MET A 63 -12.39 18.46 -4.42
N ILE A 64 -11.92 18.56 -3.17
CA ILE A 64 -12.56 17.93 -2.02
C ILE A 64 -13.98 18.46 -1.85
N LYS A 65 -14.15 19.78 -1.93
CA LYS A 65 -15.46 20.43 -1.79
C LYS A 65 -16.43 19.95 -2.87
N GLY A 66 -15.99 19.92 -4.13
CA GLY A 66 -16.82 19.41 -5.22
C GLY A 66 -17.24 17.95 -5.02
N ALA A 67 -16.34 17.09 -4.56
CA ALA A 67 -16.66 15.70 -4.24
C ALA A 67 -17.59 15.57 -3.03
N ALA A 68 -17.38 16.41 -2.01
CA ALA A 68 -18.22 16.42 -0.83
C ALA A 68 -19.66 16.87 -1.15
N ASP A 69 -19.81 17.92 -1.94
CA ASP A 69 -21.11 18.42 -2.39
C ASP A 69 -21.86 17.35 -3.22
N ALA A 70 -21.16 16.66 -4.09
CA ALA A 70 -21.73 15.59 -4.93
C ALA A 70 -22.15 14.34 -4.12
N ALA A 71 -21.40 13.99 -3.08
CA ALA A 71 -21.62 12.79 -2.28
C ALA A 71 -22.35 13.07 -0.94
N GLY A 72 -22.67 14.32 -0.62
CA GLY A 72 -23.32 14.71 0.64
C GLY A 72 -22.40 14.49 1.85
N ILE A 73 -21.11 14.76 1.72
CA ILE A 73 -20.12 14.56 2.78
C ILE A 73 -19.97 15.82 3.62
N ASP A 74 -20.15 15.69 4.92
CA ASP A 74 -19.89 16.76 5.89
C ASP A 74 -18.40 16.82 6.20
N LEU A 75 -17.70 17.85 5.69
CA LEU A 75 -16.25 18.02 5.85
C LEU A 75 -15.84 18.55 7.23
N ASP A 76 -16.78 19.04 8.04
CA ASP A 76 -16.54 19.51 9.41
C ASP A 76 -16.68 18.38 10.43
N LYS A 77 -17.21 17.24 10.00
CA LYS A 77 -17.36 16.06 10.85
C LYS A 77 -16.03 15.37 11.08
N PRO A 78 -15.68 14.93 12.33
CA PRO A 78 -14.49 14.15 12.59
C PRO A 78 -14.41 12.92 11.70
N TRP A 79 -13.21 12.62 11.18
CA TRP A 79 -13.00 11.48 10.27
C TRP A 79 -13.54 10.15 10.78
N LYS A 80 -13.37 9.87 12.08
CA LYS A 80 -13.88 8.65 12.74
C LYS A 80 -15.40 8.50 12.66
N ASP A 81 -16.13 9.62 12.61
CA ASP A 81 -17.59 9.68 12.64
C ASP A 81 -18.20 9.74 11.22
N LEU A 82 -17.36 9.87 10.18
CA LEU A 82 -17.80 9.78 8.79
C LEU A 82 -18.23 8.35 8.45
N PRO A 83 -19.34 8.15 7.72
CA PRO A 83 -19.71 6.86 7.16
C PRO A 83 -18.59 6.25 6.33
N LYS A 84 -18.48 4.91 6.31
CA LYS A 84 -17.44 4.21 5.54
C LYS A 84 -17.45 4.64 4.06
N GLY A 85 -18.64 4.72 3.43
CA GLY A 85 -18.75 5.12 2.03
C GLY A 85 -18.20 6.52 1.75
N HIS A 86 -18.39 7.48 2.67
CA HIS A 86 -17.83 8.82 2.55
C HIS A 86 -16.31 8.83 2.66
N ARG A 87 -15.76 8.03 3.59
CA ARG A 87 -14.30 7.85 3.73
C ARG A 87 -13.71 7.19 2.49
N ASP A 88 -14.39 6.18 1.94
CA ASP A 88 -13.94 5.48 0.72
C ASP A 88 -13.92 6.43 -0.49
N VAL A 89 -14.92 7.31 -0.63
CA VAL A 89 -14.93 8.36 -1.67
C VAL A 89 -13.73 9.28 -1.52
N LEU A 90 -13.47 9.80 -0.32
CA LEU A 90 -12.36 10.72 -0.08
C LEU A 90 -10.99 10.06 -0.30
N LEU A 91 -10.83 8.79 0.07
CA LEU A 91 -9.57 8.05 -0.09
C LEU A 91 -9.33 7.54 -1.50
N HIS A 92 -10.34 6.93 -2.11
CA HIS A 92 -10.19 6.19 -3.37
C HIS A 92 -10.80 6.89 -4.58
N GLY A 93 -11.66 7.88 -4.33
CA GLY A 93 -12.34 8.64 -5.38
C GLY A 93 -13.71 8.09 -5.73
N ALA A 94 -14.46 8.90 -6.51
CA ALA A 94 -15.72 8.53 -7.14
C ALA A 94 -16.00 9.48 -8.30
N GLY A 95 -16.50 8.96 -9.42
CA GLY A 95 -16.73 9.75 -10.63
C GLY A 95 -15.43 10.39 -11.11
N ASP A 96 -15.44 11.72 -11.30
CA ASP A 96 -14.26 12.48 -11.74
C ASP A 96 -13.29 12.83 -10.59
N PHE A 97 -13.65 12.54 -9.37
CA PHE A 97 -12.80 12.78 -8.21
C PHE A 97 -11.86 11.61 -7.96
N GLU A 98 -10.56 11.86 -8.10
CA GLU A 98 -9.52 10.81 -8.03
C GLU A 98 -9.35 10.20 -6.62
N GLY A 99 -9.59 10.94 -5.56
CA GLY A 99 -9.29 10.53 -4.19
C GLY A 99 -7.81 10.60 -3.82
N VAL A 100 -7.54 10.70 -2.52
CA VAL A 100 -6.18 10.98 -2.01
C VAL A 100 -5.22 9.84 -2.30
N ILE A 101 -5.60 8.60 -1.99
CA ILE A 101 -4.73 7.42 -2.19
C ILE A 101 -4.45 7.19 -3.67
N THR A 102 -5.48 7.31 -4.51
CA THR A 102 -5.33 7.16 -5.96
C THR A 102 -4.39 8.22 -6.53
N ASN A 103 -4.55 9.47 -6.11
CA ASN A 103 -3.66 10.57 -6.47
C ASN A 103 -2.21 10.32 -6.04
N LEU A 104 -1.98 9.88 -4.80
CA LEU A 104 -0.65 9.57 -4.31
C LEU A 104 0.00 8.41 -5.09
N LYS A 105 -0.76 7.35 -5.38
CA LYS A 105 -0.28 6.22 -6.21
C LYS A 105 0.14 6.69 -7.60
N ARG A 106 -0.72 7.45 -8.27
CA ARG A 106 -0.40 8.00 -9.59
C ARG A 106 0.83 8.90 -9.54
N ARG A 107 0.91 9.81 -8.59
CA ARG A 107 2.07 10.71 -8.43
C ARG A 107 3.36 9.96 -8.12
N HIS A 108 3.30 8.89 -7.34
CA HIS A 108 4.46 8.04 -7.07
C HIS A 108 4.94 7.30 -8.33
N SER A 109 4.02 6.81 -9.17
CA SER A 109 4.38 6.07 -10.39
C SER A 109 4.79 6.96 -11.56
N GLU A 110 4.14 8.10 -11.74
CA GLU A 110 4.28 8.95 -12.95
C GLU A 110 5.24 10.14 -12.77
N SER A 111 5.59 10.50 -11.51
CA SER A 111 6.48 11.63 -11.28
C SER A 111 7.89 11.36 -11.82
N GLU A 112 8.46 12.33 -12.53
CA GLU A 112 9.87 12.31 -12.91
C GLU A 112 10.81 12.73 -11.76
N SER A 113 10.24 13.29 -10.66
CA SER A 113 11.00 13.75 -9.51
C SER A 113 11.19 12.66 -8.49
N GLU A 114 12.42 12.17 -8.34
CA GLU A 114 12.80 11.21 -7.30
C GLU A 114 12.50 11.74 -5.90
N PHE A 115 12.60 13.05 -5.68
CA PHE A 115 12.25 13.67 -4.41
C PHE A 115 10.77 13.46 -4.06
N VAL A 116 9.87 13.61 -5.04
CA VAL A 116 8.42 13.40 -4.83
C VAL A 116 8.12 11.94 -4.54
N LYS A 117 8.76 11.01 -5.26
CA LYS A 117 8.61 9.57 -5.04
C LYS A 117 9.09 9.18 -3.65
N GLU A 118 10.30 9.60 -3.27
CA GLU A 118 10.91 9.33 -1.97
C GLU A 118 10.04 9.87 -0.81
N GLU A 119 9.48 11.04 -0.99
CA GLU A 119 8.65 11.66 0.02
C GLU A 119 7.31 10.93 0.20
N ILE A 120 6.65 10.53 -0.89
CA ILE A 120 5.42 9.72 -0.85
C ILE A 120 5.74 8.36 -0.20
N TYR A 121 6.84 7.74 -0.62
CA TYR A 121 7.29 6.47 -0.07
C TYR A 121 7.49 6.54 1.44
N THR A 122 8.28 7.51 1.90
CA THR A 122 8.66 7.63 3.30
C THR A 122 7.49 8.00 4.21
N LYS A 123 6.57 8.85 3.72
CA LYS A 123 5.49 9.39 4.56
C LYS A 123 4.21 8.59 4.52
N PHE A 124 3.86 8.04 3.36
CA PHE A 124 2.53 7.48 3.15
C PHE A 124 2.52 6.00 2.77
N MET A 125 3.69 5.38 2.52
CA MET A 125 3.75 3.98 2.17
C MET A 125 4.23 3.13 3.34
N ARG A 126 3.69 1.91 3.40
CA ARG A 126 4.08 0.89 4.37
C ARG A 126 4.25 -0.45 3.66
N GLU A 127 5.27 -1.17 4.08
CA GLU A 127 5.44 -2.56 3.70
C GLU A 127 4.43 -3.43 4.44
N SER A 128 3.72 -4.26 3.71
CA SER A 128 2.77 -5.23 4.24
C SER A 128 3.04 -6.60 3.67
N VAL A 129 2.71 -7.65 4.43
CA VAL A 129 2.81 -9.02 3.93
C VAL A 129 1.87 -9.19 2.74
N CYS A 130 2.38 -9.73 1.64
CA CYS A 130 1.57 -9.97 0.45
C CYS A 130 0.36 -10.85 0.79
N PRO A 131 -0.87 -10.41 0.54
CA PRO A 131 -2.07 -11.17 0.88
C PRO A 131 -2.23 -12.45 0.05
N ASP A 132 -1.66 -12.48 -1.17
CA ASP A 132 -1.80 -13.61 -2.09
C ASP A 132 -0.92 -14.78 -1.65
N CYS A 133 0.37 -14.54 -1.43
CA CYS A 133 1.31 -15.59 -1.02
C CYS A 133 1.56 -15.63 0.49
N LYS A 134 1.02 -14.70 1.26
CA LYS A 134 1.20 -14.61 2.73
C LYS A 134 2.67 -14.65 3.16
N GLY A 135 3.53 -13.97 2.39
CA GLY A 135 4.97 -13.91 2.64
C GLY A 135 5.78 -15.07 2.05
N LEU A 136 5.15 -16.07 1.47
CA LEU A 136 5.83 -17.27 0.94
C LEU A 136 6.54 -17.03 -0.40
N ARG A 137 6.32 -15.88 -1.06
CA ARG A 137 7.00 -15.40 -2.28
C ARG A 137 6.70 -16.19 -3.56
N LEU A 138 6.11 -17.35 -3.45
CA LEU A 138 5.86 -18.26 -4.58
C LEU A 138 4.35 -18.43 -4.80
N ARG A 139 4.02 -18.83 -6.02
CA ARG A 139 2.66 -19.21 -6.40
C ARG A 139 2.31 -20.60 -5.84
N PRO A 140 1.01 -20.92 -5.70
CA PRO A 140 0.57 -22.19 -5.11
C PRO A 140 1.11 -23.43 -5.82
N GLU A 141 1.23 -23.37 -7.15
CA GLU A 141 1.75 -24.49 -7.95
C GLU A 141 3.21 -24.82 -7.60
N ALA A 142 4.03 -23.80 -7.38
CA ALA A 142 5.42 -23.99 -6.95
C ALA A 142 5.51 -24.53 -5.52
N LEU A 143 4.54 -24.18 -4.68
CA LEU A 143 4.46 -24.68 -3.29
C LEU A 143 3.85 -26.08 -3.18
N SER A 144 3.24 -26.61 -4.23
CA SER A 144 2.69 -27.96 -4.25
C SER A 144 3.76 -29.04 -4.43
N VAL A 145 4.95 -28.66 -4.89
CA VAL A 145 6.08 -29.59 -5.00
C VAL A 145 6.66 -29.88 -3.61
N LEU A 146 6.66 -31.13 -3.22
CA LEU A 146 7.12 -31.59 -1.92
C LEU A 146 8.38 -32.45 -2.07
N VAL A 147 9.32 -32.26 -1.15
CA VAL A 147 10.47 -33.15 -0.95
C VAL A 147 10.42 -33.57 0.51
N ASP A 148 10.30 -34.87 0.75
CA ASP A 148 10.12 -35.43 2.09
C ASP A 148 8.95 -34.76 2.84
N GLY A 149 7.80 -34.64 2.15
CA GLY A 149 6.58 -34.02 2.70
C GLY A 149 6.62 -32.52 2.98
N ARG A 150 7.69 -31.82 2.58
CA ARG A 150 7.87 -30.37 2.77
C ARG A 150 8.04 -29.64 1.47
N ASN A 151 7.40 -28.50 1.35
CA ASN A 151 7.66 -27.60 0.21
C ASN A 151 8.89 -26.71 0.47
N ILE A 152 9.35 -26.02 -0.59
CA ILE A 152 10.56 -25.19 -0.54
C ILE A 152 10.45 -24.06 0.51
N ALA A 153 9.26 -23.47 0.72
CA ALA A 153 9.08 -22.42 1.71
C ALA A 153 9.19 -22.96 3.14
N GLN A 154 8.64 -24.15 3.40
CA GLN A 154 8.76 -24.85 4.68
C GLN A 154 10.22 -25.26 4.95
N MET A 155 10.94 -25.70 3.91
CA MET A 155 12.38 -26.01 4.03
C MET A 155 13.20 -24.77 4.33
N ALA A 156 12.95 -23.66 3.63
CA ALA A 156 13.66 -22.40 3.81
C ALA A 156 13.37 -21.73 5.18
N ALA A 157 12.24 -22.03 5.81
CA ALA A 157 11.90 -21.51 7.13
C ALA A 157 12.55 -22.29 8.29
N LEU A 158 13.21 -23.43 8.00
CA LEU A 158 13.89 -24.19 9.03
C LEU A 158 15.16 -23.48 9.52
N PRO A 159 15.47 -23.56 10.83
CA PRO A 159 16.80 -23.23 11.33
C PRO A 159 17.88 -24.04 10.60
N ILE A 160 19.05 -23.44 10.37
CA ILE A 160 20.14 -24.04 9.55
C ILE A 160 20.44 -25.49 9.97
N GLY A 161 20.55 -25.77 11.27
CA GLY A 161 20.82 -27.11 11.76
C GLY A 161 19.70 -28.14 11.47
N ALA A 162 18.45 -27.70 11.45
CA ALA A 162 17.31 -28.53 11.09
C ALA A 162 17.22 -28.75 9.57
N ALA A 163 17.48 -27.71 8.79
CA ALA A 163 17.56 -27.79 7.32
C ALA A 163 18.65 -28.74 6.88
N LEU A 164 19.85 -28.66 7.50
CA LEU A 164 20.94 -29.57 7.20
C LEU A 164 20.54 -31.03 7.45
N LYS A 165 19.90 -31.34 8.57
CA LYS A 165 19.42 -32.72 8.88
C LYS A 165 18.36 -33.17 7.88
N ALA A 166 17.43 -32.30 7.51
CA ALA A 166 16.36 -32.62 6.57
C ALA A 166 16.91 -32.88 5.15
N MET A 167 18.00 -32.20 4.76
CA MET A 167 18.63 -32.37 3.44
C MET A 167 19.66 -33.51 3.39
N ALA A 168 20.15 -33.98 4.54
CA ALA A 168 21.17 -35.04 4.59
C ALA A 168 20.61 -36.43 4.34
N ALA A 169 19.32 -36.67 4.51
CA ALA A 169 18.66 -37.95 4.28
C ALA A 169 17.26 -37.76 3.69
N PRO A 170 17.11 -37.18 2.48
CA PRO A 170 15.83 -37.18 1.80
C PRO A 170 15.52 -38.62 1.35
N ASP A 171 14.36 -39.14 1.76
CA ASP A 171 13.82 -40.37 1.17
C ASP A 171 13.28 -40.02 -0.22
N LEU A 172 14.17 -40.12 -1.21
CA LEU A 172 13.85 -39.95 -2.63
C LEU A 172 13.39 -41.30 -3.15
N SER A 173 12.19 -41.74 -2.78
CA SER A 173 11.60 -42.93 -3.41
C SER A 173 11.31 -42.60 -4.86
N ASP A 174 11.88 -43.41 -5.76
CA ASP A 174 11.60 -43.39 -7.21
C ASP A 174 10.09 -43.60 -7.43
N THR A 175 9.40 -42.53 -7.88
CA THR A 175 8.00 -42.58 -8.33
C THR A 175 7.96 -42.47 -9.83
#